data_25539f88f72bb44f55e007f8abe98734
#
_entry.id   25539f88f72bb44f55e007f8abe98734
#
_cell.length_a   1.000
_cell.length_b   1.000
_cell.length_c   1.000
_cell.angle_alpha   90.00
_cell.angle_beta   90.00
_cell.angle_gamma   90.00
#
_symmetry.space_group_name_H-M   'P 1'
#
loop_
_entity.id
_entity.type
_entity.pdbx_description
1 polymer ?
#
loop_
_entity_poly.entity_id
_entity_poly.type
_entity_poly.pdbx_seq_one_letter_code
_entity_poly.pdbx_strand_id
1 'polypeptide(L)'
;LAFNNDNNSPFSDEQIRKMTRYAIDAKTIAKNAPDAYAPLGGPISPLEDGYEDLSGLYLYNLEQGQRMRTYFGVNYIAPIDILVPKEYESIGNDVKTAIENLNINTNLEVLDSAADVTERMNAGTYNIALTTMSDEGDASVFDNGQSVFHFENGDAQQAYANAMAATNDNDYQARMRDYA
;
A
#
# COMPACT_ATOMS: atom_id res chain seq x y z
N LEU A 1 3.37 -3.59 0.91
CA LEU A 1 2.61 -3.20 2.09
C LEU A 1 1.22 -2.77 1.67
N ALA A 2 0.18 -3.42 2.18
CA ALA A 2 -1.22 -3.18 1.85
C ALA A 2 -1.93 -2.45 3.00
N PHE A 3 -2.78 -1.48 2.66
CA PHE A 3 -3.72 -0.85 3.58
C PHE A 3 -5.13 -1.40 3.33
N ASN A 4 -5.84 -1.72 4.39
CA ASN A 4 -7.25 -2.07 4.30
C ASN A 4 -8.09 -0.79 4.11
N ASN A 5 -8.77 -0.67 3.00
CA ASN A 5 -9.58 0.50 2.68
C ASN A 5 -11.09 0.30 2.98
N ASP A 6 -11.46 -0.80 3.65
CA ASP A 6 -12.83 -0.99 4.14
C ASP A 6 -13.28 0.20 4.99
N ASN A 7 -14.57 0.56 4.89
CA ASN A 7 -15.15 1.69 5.60
C ASN A 7 -14.97 1.66 7.12
N ASN A 8 -14.73 0.49 7.70
CA ASN A 8 -14.47 0.33 9.14
C ASN A 8 -12.98 0.48 9.49
N SER A 9 -12.10 0.53 8.50
CA SER A 9 -10.67 0.72 8.70
C SER A 9 -10.32 2.22 8.77
N PRO A 10 -9.37 2.64 9.62
CA PRO A 10 -8.86 4.01 9.60
C PRO A 10 -8.24 4.39 8.25
N PHE A 11 -7.80 3.41 7.47
CA PHE A 11 -7.20 3.61 6.15
C PHE A 11 -8.22 3.80 5.02
N SER A 12 -9.53 3.78 5.29
CA SER A 12 -10.53 4.31 4.37
C SER A 12 -10.32 5.82 4.12
N ASP A 13 -9.78 6.53 5.12
CA ASP A 13 -9.41 7.95 4.99
C ASP A 13 -8.07 8.11 4.25
N GLU A 14 -8.11 8.79 3.11
CA GLU A 14 -6.94 9.10 2.30
C GLU A 14 -5.86 9.88 3.07
N GLN A 15 -6.25 10.78 3.98
CA GLN A 15 -5.30 11.59 4.75
C GLN A 15 -4.52 10.72 5.74
N ILE A 16 -5.15 9.69 6.30
CA ILE A 16 -4.48 8.73 7.17
C ILE A 16 -3.49 7.88 6.36
N ARG A 17 -3.86 7.44 5.14
CA ARG A 17 -2.93 6.74 4.24
C ARG A 17 -1.72 7.60 3.89
N LYS A 18 -1.94 8.87 3.50
CA LYS A 18 -0.86 9.82 3.18
C LYS A 18 0.05 10.09 4.38
N MET A 19 -0.52 10.35 5.54
CA MET A 19 0.21 10.55 6.78
C MET A 19 1.12 9.36 7.09
N THR A 20 0.57 8.15 7.04
CA THR A 20 1.30 6.90 7.29
C THR A 20 2.41 6.71 6.25
N ARG A 21 2.14 6.99 4.98
CA ARG A 21 3.12 6.90 3.90
C ARG A 21 4.34 7.81 4.13
N TYR A 22 4.14 9.02 4.67
CA TYR A 22 5.25 9.90 5.02
C TYR A 22 6.12 9.37 6.17
N ALA A 23 5.61 8.54 7.05
CA ALA A 23 6.37 7.95 8.15
C ALA A 23 7.19 6.72 7.73
N ILE A 24 6.85 6.08 6.61
CA ILE A 24 7.49 4.84 6.14
C ILE A 24 8.68 5.18 5.24
N ASP A 25 9.90 4.93 5.74
CA ASP A 25 11.12 4.99 4.92
C ASP A 25 11.27 3.68 4.10
N ALA A 26 10.55 3.61 2.99
CA ALA A 26 10.56 2.43 2.14
C ALA A 26 11.96 2.05 1.63
N LYS A 27 12.87 3.02 1.43
CA LYS A 27 14.25 2.76 0.98
C LYS A 27 15.09 2.09 2.06
N THR A 28 14.90 2.48 3.32
CA THR A 28 15.61 1.86 4.44
C THR A 28 15.02 0.49 4.76
N ILE A 29 13.70 0.35 4.77
CA ILE A 29 13.00 -0.91 5.02
C ILE A 29 13.33 -1.94 3.93
N ALA A 30 13.35 -1.54 2.66
CA ALA A 30 13.68 -2.44 1.54
C ALA A 30 15.09 -3.06 1.66
N LYS A 31 16.05 -2.39 2.30
CA LYS A 31 17.39 -2.96 2.54
C LYS A 31 17.37 -4.17 3.48
N ASN A 32 16.34 -4.25 4.33
CA ASN A 32 16.16 -5.35 5.29
C ASN A 32 15.31 -6.49 4.71
N ALA A 33 14.75 -6.30 3.51
CA ALA A 33 13.99 -7.35 2.84
C ALA A 33 14.93 -8.32 2.13
N PRO A 34 14.74 -9.64 2.27
CA PRO A 34 15.68 -10.66 1.78
C PRO A 34 15.99 -10.54 0.28
N ASP A 35 15.01 -10.16 -0.54
CA ASP A 35 15.12 -10.15 -2.01
C ASP A 35 14.67 -8.81 -2.63
N ALA A 36 14.68 -7.72 -1.86
CA ALA A 36 14.24 -6.44 -2.38
C ALA A 36 15.36 -5.73 -3.15
N TYR A 37 15.04 -5.26 -4.35
CA TYR A 37 15.95 -4.47 -5.18
C TYR A 37 15.71 -2.96 -5.00
N ALA A 38 14.46 -2.52 -5.09
CA ALA A 38 14.07 -1.14 -4.90
C ALA A 38 12.59 -1.03 -4.53
N PRO A 39 12.18 -0.02 -3.74
CA PRO A 39 10.76 0.25 -3.53
C PRO A 39 10.13 0.78 -4.82
N LEU A 40 8.93 0.31 -5.14
CA LEU A 40 8.11 0.84 -6.22
C LEU A 40 7.33 2.06 -5.77
N GLY A 41 7.17 3.03 -6.67
CA GLY A 41 6.39 4.24 -6.43
C GLY A 41 4.90 4.11 -6.76
N GLY A 42 4.53 3.11 -7.56
CA GLY A 42 3.18 2.89 -8.07
C GLY A 42 2.84 1.41 -8.24
N PRO A 43 1.62 1.12 -8.71
CA PRO A 43 1.11 -0.25 -8.83
C PRO A 43 1.69 -1.02 -10.03
N ILE A 44 2.25 -0.31 -11.00
CA ILE A 44 2.74 -0.91 -12.25
C ILE A 44 4.23 -1.21 -12.10
N SER A 45 4.63 -2.43 -12.46
CA SER A 45 6.02 -2.89 -12.41
C SER A 45 6.87 -2.18 -13.48
N PRO A 46 8.18 -1.90 -13.21
CA PRO A 46 9.11 -1.40 -14.22
C PRO A 46 9.28 -2.29 -15.45
N LEU A 47 8.82 -3.54 -15.37
CA LEU A 47 8.86 -4.50 -16.46
C LEU A 47 7.59 -4.49 -17.32
N GLU A 48 6.58 -3.72 -16.93
CA GLU A 48 5.29 -3.67 -17.60
C GLU A 48 5.11 -2.40 -18.42
N ASP A 49 4.31 -2.51 -19.47
CA ASP A 49 3.91 -1.38 -20.30
C ASP A 49 3.10 -0.37 -19.48
N GLY A 50 3.43 0.92 -19.65
CA GLY A 50 2.77 1.99 -18.92
C GLY A 50 3.43 2.33 -17.58
N TYR A 51 4.54 1.68 -17.21
CA TYR A 51 5.29 2.07 -16.02
C TYR A 51 5.69 3.54 -16.04
N GLU A 52 5.49 4.19 -14.91
CA GLU A 52 6.00 5.52 -14.60
C GLU A 52 6.68 5.52 -13.22
N ASP A 53 7.83 6.18 -13.12
CA ASP A 53 8.51 6.31 -11.82
C ASP A 53 7.82 7.38 -10.96
N LEU A 54 6.94 6.92 -10.07
CA LEU A 54 6.22 7.75 -9.11
C LEU A 54 6.92 7.81 -7.74
N SER A 55 8.14 7.29 -7.62
CA SER A 55 8.87 7.22 -6.34
C SER A 55 9.14 8.59 -5.70
N GLY A 56 9.04 9.67 -6.47
CA GLY A 56 9.16 11.05 -6.01
C GLY A 56 7.90 11.65 -5.38
N LEU A 57 6.72 11.06 -5.55
CA LEU A 57 5.46 11.66 -5.11
C LEU A 57 5.32 11.72 -3.58
N TYR A 58 5.79 10.70 -2.87
CA TYR A 58 5.65 10.60 -1.42
C TYR A 58 6.98 10.16 -0.80
N LEU A 59 7.93 11.08 -0.76
CA LEU A 59 9.21 10.82 -0.08
C LEU A 59 9.00 10.71 1.43
N TYR A 60 9.79 9.86 2.07
CA TYR A 60 9.85 9.79 3.52
C TYR A 60 10.07 11.18 4.13
N ASN A 61 9.18 11.57 5.02
CA ASN A 61 9.23 12.82 5.76
C ASN A 61 8.41 12.70 7.04
N LEU A 62 9.03 12.15 8.08
CA LEU A 62 8.36 11.91 9.35
C LEU A 62 7.76 13.20 9.96
N GLU A 63 8.46 14.33 9.85
CA GLU A 63 7.96 15.62 10.35
C GLU A 63 6.66 16.03 9.65
N GLN A 64 6.57 15.80 8.34
CA GLN A 64 5.33 16.05 7.60
C GLN A 64 4.21 15.12 8.05
N GLY A 65 4.49 13.84 8.25
CA GLY A 65 3.52 12.89 8.81
C GLY A 65 2.99 13.33 10.18
N GLN A 66 3.87 13.75 11.07
CA GLN A 66 3.51 14.25 12.40
C GLN A 66 2.68 15.54 12.33
N ARG A 67 3.01 16.45 11.41
CA ARG A 67 2.22 17.66 11.18
C ARG A 67 0.81 17.33 10.67
N MET A 68 0.70 16.39 9.73
CA MET A 68 -0.61 15.92 9.24
C MET A 68 -1.43 15.30 10.37
N ARG A 69 -0.83 14.43 11.19
CA ARG A 69 -1.50 13.85 12.35
C ARG A 69 -2.10 14.91 13.26
N THR A 70 -1.32 15.95 13.56
CA THR A 70 -1.77 17.06 14.42
C THR A 70 -2.87 17.87 13.74
N TYR A 71 -2.70 18.21 12.47
CA TYR A 71 -3.62 19.05 11.72
C TYR A 71 -5.00 18.39 11.55
N PHE A 72 -5.03 17.09 11.24
CA PHE A 72 -6.28 16.34 11.07
C PHE A 72 -6.85 15.78 12.39
N GLY A 73 -6.20 16.07 13.52
CA GLY A 73 -6.68 15.65 14.84
C GLY A 73 -6.71 14.14 15.05
N VAL A 74 -5.82 13.40 14.39
CA VAL A 74 -5.74 11.94 14.45
C VAL A 74 -5.16 11.48 15.79
N ASN A 75 -5.91 11.72 16.88
CA ASN A 75 -5.43 11.43 18.25
C ASN A 75 -6.12 10.23 18.91
N TYR A 76 -7.09 9.63 18.25
CA TYR A 76 -8.02 8.64 18.82
C TYR A 76 -8.09 7.35 17.99
N ILE A 77 -7.14 7.14 17.08
CA ILE A 77 -7.08 5.88 16.34
C ILE A 77 -6.81 4.76 17.34
N ALA A 78 -7.64 3.74 17.32
CA ALA A 78 -7.36 2.47 17.98
C ALA A 78 -5.99 1.92 17.51
N PRO A 79 -5.34 1.05 18.27
CA PRO A 79 -4.11 0.45 17.80
C PRO A 79 -4.24 -0.09 16.38
N ILE A 80 -3.25 0.21 15.54
CA ILE A 80 -3.20 -0.29 14.15
C ILE A 80 -2.71 -1.73 14.18
N ASP A 81 -3.53 -2.63 13.65
CA ASP A 81 -3.16 -4.04 13.51
C ASP A 81 -2.34 -4.24 12.23
N ILE A 82 -1.12 -4.75 12.40
CA ILE A 82 -0.15 -5.02 11.32
C ILE A 82 0.00 -6.54 11.23
N LEU A 83 -0.36 -7.12 10.09
CA LEU A 83 -0.20 -8.55 9.81
C LEU A 83 1.04 -8.76 8.93
N VAL A 84 1.88 -9.71 9.32
CA VAL A 84 3.05 -10.09 8.52
C VAL A 84 3.25 -11.61 8.56
N PRO A 85 3.70 -12.23 7.47
CA PRO A 85 4.16 -13.59 7.52
C PRO A 85 5.51 -13.65 8.23
N LYS A 86 5.81 -14.75 8.87
CA LYS A 86 6.99 -14.97 9.70
C LYS A 86 8.31 -14.65 8.99
N GLU A 87 8.38 -14.94 7.72
CA GLU A 87 9.58 -14.66 6.88
C GLU A 87 9.89 -13.16 6.77
N TYR A 88 8.88 -12.28 6.99
CA TYR A 88 9.01 -10.82 6.93
C TYR A 88 8.81 -10.13 8.28
N GLU A 89 8.95 -10.85 9.40
CA GLU A 89 8.78 -10.28 10.75
C GLU A 89 9.67 -9.06 11.00
N SER A 90 10.89 -9.07 10.48
CA SER A 90 11.83 -7.95 10.61
C SER A 90 11.28 -6.69 9.93
N ILE A 91 10.69 -6.82 8.74
CA ILE A 91 10.04 -5.72 8.02
C ILE A 91 8.80 -5.25 8.79
N GLY A 92 8.03 -6.17 9.35
CA GLY A 92 6.90 -5.84 10.21
C GLY A 92 7.29 -4.97 11.40
N ASN A 93 8.41 -5.26 12.05
CA ASN A 93 8.94 -4.46 13.15
C ASN A 93 9.40 -3.06 12.68
N ASP A 94 9.99 -2.95 11.49
CA ASP A 94 10.37 -1.65 10.93
C ASP A 94 9.12 -0.79 10.63
N VAL A 95 8.08 -1.39 10.03
CA VAL A 95 6.79 -0.72 9.77
C VAL A 95 6.12 -0.30 11.06
N LYS A 96 6.07 -1.19 12.07
CA LYS A 96 5.57 -0.89 13.41
C LYS A 96 6.25 0.34 13.98
N THR A 97 7.57 0.36 14.00
CA THR A 97 8.37 1.48 14.49
C THR A 97 8.07 2.77 13.73
N ALA A 98 7.94 2.71 12.41
CA ALA A 98 7.60 3.86 11.58
C ALA A 98 6.25 4.49 11.97
N ILE A 99 5.23 3.67 12.24
CA ILE A 99 3.90 4.13 12.63
C ILE A 99 3.91 4.66 14.08
N GLU A 100 4.62 3.99 14.97
CA GLU A 100 4.76 4.45 16.37
C GLU A 100 5.49 5.81 16.47
N ASN A 101 6.36 6.14 15.52
CA ASN A 101 6.96 7.47 15.40
C ASN A 101 5.93 8.57 15.05
N LEU A 102 4.74 8.22 14.61
CA LEU A 102 3.59 9.13 14.52
C LEU A 102 2.82 9.26 15.86
N ASN A 103 3.29 8.63 16.94
CA ASN A 103 2.57 8.46 18.20
C ASN A 103 1.21 7.76 18.03
N ILE A 104 1.16 6.74 17.21
CA ILE A 104 0.02 5.86 16.99
C ILE A 104 0.42 4.46 17.50
N ASN A 105 -0.38 3.90 18.38
CA ASN A 105 -0.14 2.55 18.91
C ASN A 105 -0.35 1.51 17.81
N THR A 106 0.41 0.44 17.85
CA THR A 106 0.33 -0.67 16.90
C THR A 106 0.34 -2.02 17.60
N ASN A 107 -0.33 -3.00 16.97
CA ASN A 107 -0.22 -4.41 17.29
C ASN A 107 0.42 -5.11 16.09
N LEU A 108 1.54 -5.80 16.29
CA LEU A 108 2.15 -6.63 15.25
C LEU A 108 1.75 -8.08 15.49
N GLU A 109 1.07 -8.67 14.52
CA GLU A 109 0.72 -10.08 14.50
C GLU A 109 1.55 -10.79 13.42
N VAL A 110 2.35 -11.76 13.85
CA VAL A 110 3.18 -12.57 12.96
C VAL A 110 2.46 -13.90 12.72
N LEU A 111 2.11 -14.16 11.46
CA LEU A 111 1.42 -15.36 11.02
C LEU A 111 2.42 -16.38 10.43
N ASP A 112 2.06 -17.66 10.44
CA ASP A 112 2.96 -18.73 10.03
C ASP A 112 3.33 -18.66 8.54
N SER A 113 2.41 -18.14 7.69
CA SER A 113 2.61 -18.07 6.24
C SER A 113 1.97 -16.85 5.58
N ALA A 114 2.40 -16.54 4.34
CA ALA A 114 1.74 -15.55 3.50
C ALA A 114 0.28 -15.93 3.15
N ALA A 115 -0.04 -17.22 3.10
CA ALA A 115 -1.40 -17.69 2.86
C ALA A 115 -2.33 -17.30 4.03
N ASP A 116 -1.88 -17.43 5.28
CA ASP A 116 -2.66 -17.03 6.46
C ASP A 116 -2.89 -15.51 6.48
N VAL A 117 -1.89 -14.73 6.07
CA VAL A 117 -2.06 -13.27 5.90
C VAL A 117 -3.13 -12.97 4.84
N THR A 118 -3.08 -13.64 3.70
CA THR A 118 -4.06 -13.45 2.61
C THR A 118 -5.47 -13.84 3.06
N GLU A 119 -5.64 -14.90 3.84
CA GLU A 119 -6.93 -15.28 4.41
C GLU A 119 -7.51 -14.16 5.29
N ARG A 120 -6.69 -13.58 6.18
CA ARG A 120 -7.08 -12.45 7.04
C ARG A 120 -7.38 -11.18 6.22
N MET A 121 -6.64 -10.95 5.14
CA MET A 121 -6.89 -9.84 4.22
C MET A 121 -8.24 -10.02 3.51
N ASN A 122 -8.54 -11.20 2.99
CA ASN A 122 -9.84 -11.50 2.38
C ASN A 122 -11.02 -11.31 3.35
N ALA A 123 -10.82 -11.65 4.62
CA ALA A 123 -11.81 -11.45 5.66
C ALA A 123 -11.95 -9.99 6.13
N GLY A 124 -11.11 -9.06 5.64
CA GLY A 124 -11.10 -7.65 6.06
C GLY A 124 -10.61 -7.43 7.50
N THR A 125 -10.00 -8.43 8.12
CA THR A 125 -9.61 -8.38 9.55
C THR A 125 -8.17 -7.94 9.74
N TYR A 126 -7.80 -6.80 9.18
CA TYR A 126 -6.49 -6.18 9.29
C TYR A 126 -6.60 -4.67 9.10
N ASN A 127 -5.56 -3.92 9.47
CA ASN A 127 -5.41 -2.53 9.06
C ASN A 127 -4.27 -2.37 8.04
N ILE A 128 -3.13 -2.97 8.33
CA ILE A 128 -1.97 -3.04 7.43
C ILE A 128 -1.58 -4.51 7.30
N ALA A 129 -1.22 -4.94 6.11
CA ALA A 129 -0.66 -6.26 5.88
C ALA A 129 0.57 -6.19 4.98
N LEU A 130 1.55 -7.05 5.25
CA LEU A 130 2.64 -7.34 4.34
C LEU A 130 2.28 -8.60 3.56
N THR A 131 2.21 -8.49 2.25
CA THR A 131 1.90 -9.61 1.36
C THR A 131 2.77 -9.56 0.13
N THR A 132 2.94 -10.68 -0.53
CA THR A 132 3.52 -10.78 -1.86
C THR A 132 2.40 -10.78 -2.89
N MET A 133 2.65 -10.15 -4.03
CA MET A 133 1.77 -10.20 -5.19
C MET A 133 2.46 -11.01 -6.29
N SER A 134 1.68 -11.78 -7.06
CA SER A 134 2.22 -12.47 -8.23
C SER A 134 2.56 -11.48 -9.33
N ASP A 135 3.57 -11.78 -10.11
CA ASP A 135 4.08 -10.95 -11.21
C ASP A 135 3.14 -10.86 -12.42
N GLU A 136 2.00 -11.52 -12.39
CA GLU A 136 1.03 -11.55 -13.49
C GLU A 136 0.07 -10.34 -13.44
N GLY A 137 0.66 -9.18 -13.27
CA GLY A 137 0.27 -7.83 -13.56
C GLY A 137 -1.16 -7.45 -13.92
N ASP A 138 -2.18 -7.99 -13.22
CA ASP A 138 -3.52 -7.40 -13.31
C ASP A 138 -3.60 -6.18 -12.37
N ALA A 139 -3.28 -5.00 -12.91
CA ALA A 139 -3.31 -3.77 -12.14
C ALA A 139 -4.72 -3.43 -11.61
N SER A 140 -5.80 -4.01 -12.16
CA SER A 140 -7.17 -3.79 -11.67
C SER A 140 -7.40 -4.29 -10.24
N VAL A 141 -6.51 -5.11 -9.71
CA VAL A 141 -6.58 -5.57 -8.32
C VAL A 141 -6.50 -4.41 -7.31
N PHE A 142 -5.87 -3.29 -7.68
CA PHE A 142 -5.67 -2.17 -6.77
C PHE A 142 -6.91 -1.28 -6.61
N ASP A 143 -7.86 -1.31 -7.54
CA ASP A 143 -9.07 -0.49 -7.52
C ASP A 143 -10.38 -1.29 -7.47
N ASN A 144 -10.28 -2.61 -7.37
CA ASN A 144 -11.42 -3.49 -7.26
C ASN A 144 -11.79 -3.69 -5.78
N GLY A 145 -12.94 -3.17 -5.35
CA GLY A 145 -13.44 -3.28 -3.98
C GLY A 145 -13.62 -4.72 -3.47
N GLN A 146 -13.63 -5.70 -4.37
CA GLN A 146 -13.65 -7.13 -4.03
C GLN A 146 -12.25 -7.71 -3.81
N SER A 147 -11.20 -6.94 -4.07
CA SER A 147 -9.82 -7.36 -3.81
C SER A 147 -9.49 -7.33 -2.32
N VAL A 148 -8.37 -7.96 -1.97
CA VAL A 148 -7.84 -7.99 -0.59
C VAL A 148 -7.54 -6.60 -0.02
N PHE A 149 -7.47 -5.56 -0.83
CA PHE A 149 -7.22 -4.17 -0.39
C PHE A 149 -8.52 -3.44 -0.01
N HIS A 150 -9.68 -3.97 -0.41
CA HIS A 150 -10.99 -3.37 -0.19
C HIS A 150 -11.07 -1.89 -0.65
N PHE A 151 -10.29 -1.56 -1.68
CA PHE A 151 -10.24 -0.22 -2.26
C PHE A 151 -11.04 -0.18 -3.56
N GLU A 152 -11.93 0.78 -3.67
CA GLU A 152 -12.73 1.02 -4.87
C GLU A 152 -12.64 2.49 -5.26
N ASN A 153 -12.30 2.74 -6.53
CA ASN A 153 -12.22 4.08 -7.08
C ASN A 153 -12.74 4.08 -8.52
N GLY A 154 -13.88 4.74 -8.74
CA GLY A 154 -14.55 4.77 -10.04
C GLY A 154 -13.73 5.47 -11.14
N ASP A 155 -12.92 6.48 -10.78
CA ASP A 155 -12.08 7.18 -11.75
C ASP A 155 -10.90 6.27 -12.18
N ALA A 156 -10.29 5.55 -11.23
CA ALA A 156 -9.24 4.57 -11.54
C ALA A 156 -9.79 3.41 -12.39
N GLN A 157 -10.97 2.86 -12.05
CA GLN A 157 -11.63 1.83 -12.83
C GLN A 157 -11.91 2.29 -14.27
N GLN A 158 -12.37 3.53 -14.44
CA GLN A 158 -12.60 4.09 -15.77
C GLN A 158 -11.29 4.28 -16.55
N ALA A 159 -10.23 4.75 -15.88
CA ALA A 159 -8.92 4.91 -16.50
C ALA A 159 -8.37 3.55 -16.96
N TYR A 160 -8.46 2.53 -16.12
CA TYR A 160 -8.08 1.15 -16.49
C TYR A 160 -8.91 0.62 -17.67
N ALA A 161 -10.22 0.77 -17.64
CA ALA A 161 -11.10 0.37 -18.74
C ALA A 161 -10.74 1.08 -20.05
N ASN A 162 -10.41 2.36 -19.99
CA ASN A 162 -9.93 3.13 -21.13
C ASN A 162 -8.60 2.57 -21.68
N ALA A 163 -7.68 2.18 -20.82
CA ALA A 163 -6.42 1.56 -21.23
C ALA A 163 -6.66 0.21 -21.95
N MET A 164 -7.53 -0.63 -21.37
CA MET A 164 -7.89 -1.91 -21.99
C MET A 164 -8.61 -1.77 -23.34
N ALA A 165 -9.25 -0.64 -23.61
CA ALA A 165 -9.89 -0.33 -24.89
C ALA A 165 -8.94 0.29 -25.92
N ALA A 166 -7.64 0.40 -25.63
CA ALA A 166 -6.65 0.92 -26.57
C ALA A 166 -6.52 0.01 -27.80
N THR A 167 -6.29 0.62 -28.96
CA THR A 167 -6.21 -0.10 -30.25
C THR A 167 -4.80 -0.35 -30.74
N ASN A 168 -3.81 0.19 -30.04
CA ASN A 168 -2.38 0.00 -30.32
C ASN A 168 -1.54 0.22 -29.05
N ASP A 169 -0.30 -0.27 -29.06
CA ASP A 169 0.59 -0.27 -27.90
C ASP A 169 0.91 1.13 -27.38
N ASN A 170 1.12 2.11 -28.25
CA ASN A 170 1.42 3.48 -27.80
C ASN A 170 0.26 4.13 -27.05
N ASP A 171 -0.96 3.90 -27.53
CA ASP A 171 -2.19 4.37 -26.87
C ASP A 171 -2.42 3.64 -25.55
N TYR A 172 -2.18 2.32 -25.52
CA TYR A 172 -2.24 1.52 -24.31
C TYR A 172 -1.27 2.03 -23.24
N GLN A 173 0.00 2.21 -23.57
CA GLN A 173 1.02 2.71 -22.65
C GLN A 173 0.69 4.11 -22.11
N ALA A 174 0.18 5.01 -22.96
CA ALA A 174 -0.21 6.35 -22.53
C ALA A 174 -1.36 6.28 -21.51
N ARG A 175 -2.39 5.48 -21.77
CA ARG A 175 -3.56 5.34 -20.88
C ARG A 175 -3.25 4.58 -19.60
N MET A 176 -2.30 3.63 -19.63
CA MET A 176 -1.83 2.96 -18.42
C MET A 176 -1.06 3.91 -17.49
N ARG A 177 -0.37 4.92 -18.05
CA ARG A 177 0.22 6.00 -17.22
C ARG A 177 -0.84 6.90 -16.58
N ASP A 178 -1.93 7.16 -17.30
CA ASP A 178 -3.06 7.92 -16.73
C ASP A 178 -3.76 7.14 -15.59
N TYR A 179 -3.69 5.81 -15.63
CA TYR A 179 -4.22 4.93 -14.57
C TYR A 179 -3.30 4.87 -13.35
N ALA A 180 -1.97 4.86 -13.53
CA ALA A 180 -0.97 4.66 -12.47
C ALA A 180 -0.93 5.85 -11.47
#